data_cbe3494dfa486f0e4e2171cbdeefc1c1
#
_entry.id   cbe3494dfa486f0e4e2171cbdeefc1c1
#
_cell.length_a   1.000
_cell.length_b   1.000
_cell.length_c   1.000
_cell.angle_alpha   90.00
_cell.angle_beta   90.00
_cell.angle_gamma   90.00
#
_symmetry.space_group_name_H-M   'P 1'
#
loop_
_entity.id
_entity.type
_entity.pdbx_description
1 polymer ?
#
loop_
_entity_poly.entity_id
_entity_poly.type
_entity_poly.pdbx_seq_one_letter_code
_entity_poly.pdbx_strand_id
1 'polypeptide(L)'
;DFSLLGRLKRSLEFYRRYSSDLLANKTLDPSLGFESARVNNGAMRNTGLEISLSYDWLNNKEWALNTTLTAANNKNKIMKVGFTPSNALDMLRYPGSNYLKGDTYNSIYAYRYAGLTENGDPSVYDENGEIKANEPVRNINALVNVGQLTPKWNGALAVNLRWKTWEFFTKFVYYTGHSLRNDVTPLYSTYGSLQSTSTYGSINGAMHKDMVNRWTENNKDTDIPAMRSATSADSNRENLWRYADSHVLSASFIKCRNIGVSYSFPKNLLQKINLQNVVIRAQVDNPFYWAANDEGIDPESFNANEGMRTQFMMPTYSVGLNINF
;
A
#
# COMPACT_ATOMS: atom_id res chain seq x y z
N ASP A 1 -5.30 30.55 4.99
CA ASP A 1 -6.22 30.17 6.09
C ASP A 1 -7.27 31.25 6.25
N PHE A 2 -8.54 30.89 6.40
CA PHE A 2 -9.60 31.82 6.68
C PHE A 2 -10.78 31.18 7.39
N SER A 3 -11.47 31.98 8.22
CA SER A 3 -12.67 31.60 8.94
C SER A 3 -13.88 32.37 8.38
N LEU A 4 -14.98 31.66 8.17
CA LEU A 4 -16.23 32.23 7.68
C LEU A 4 -17.32 32.02 8.74
N LEU A 5 -18.05 33.11 9.07
CA LEU A 5 -19.15 33.11 10.03
C LEU A 5 -18.83 32.48 11.41
N GLY A 6 -17.54 32.44 11.79
CA GLY A 6 -17.11 31.84 13.04
C GLY A 6 -17.26 30.30 13.16
N ARG A 7 -17.86 29.64 12.15
CA ARG A 7 -18.17 28.21 12.16
C ARG A 7 -17.33 27.37 11.21
N LEU A 8 -16.91 27.95 10.08
CA LEU A 8 -16.09 27.26 9.09
C LEU A 8 -14.65 27.75 9.18
N LYS A 9 -13.75 26.85 9.54
CA LYS A 9 -12.30 27.06 9.47
C LYS A 9 -11.77 26.25 8.31
N ARG A 10 -10.96 26.86 7.45
CA ARG A 10 -10.43 26.21 6.26
C ARG A 10 -8.99 26.63 5.99
N SER A 11 -8.20 25.67 5.52
CA SER A 11 -6.88 25.86 4.96
C SER A 11 -6.85 25.22 3.59
N LEU A 12 -6.26 25.91 2.63
CA LEU A 12 -6.00 25.43 1.30
C LEU A 12 -4.57 25.78 0.96
N GLU A 13 -3.79 24.77 0.63
CA GLU A 13 -2.40 24.91 0.25
C GLU A 13 -2.15 24.21 -1.08
N PHE A 14 -1.53 24.92 -2.00
CA PHE A 14 -1.02 24.39 -3.25
C PHE A 14 0.48 24.57 -3.29
N TYR A 15 1.22 23.52 -3.60
CA TYR A 15 2.67 23.57 -3.70
C TYR A 15 3.21 22.90 -4.96
N ARG A 16 4.34 23.41 -5.43
CA ARG A 16 5.18 22.80 -6.45
C ARG A 16 6.62 22.86 -6.01
N ARG A 17 7.20 21.71 -5.74
CA ARG A 17 8.60 21.58 -5.31
C ARG A 17 9.40 20.87 -6.40
N TYR A 18 10.51 21.48 -6.80
CA TYR A 18 11.49 20.89 -7.68
C TYR A 18 12.74 20.59 -6.88
N SER A 19 13.22 19.34 -6.93
CA SER A 19 14.46 18.89 -6.29
C SER A 19 15.43 18.47 -7.40
N SER A 20 16.59 19.13 -7.49
CA SER A 20 17.69 18.81 -8.40
C SER A 20 18.85 18.21 -7.65
N ASP A 21 19.82 17.73 -8.39
CA ASP A 21 21.08 17.22 -7.87
C ASP A 21 20.92 16.11 -6.82
N LEU A 22 19.86 15.34 -7.00
CA LEU A 22 19.61 14.17 -6.16
C LEU A 22 20.64 13.08 -6.47
N LEU A 23 21.10 12.38 -5.44
CA LEU A 23 21.95 11.22 -5.59
C LEU A 23 21.23 10.15 -6.41
N ALA A 24 21.78 9.79 -7.54
CA ALA A 24 21.28 8.76 -8.43
C ALA A 24 22.45 7.96 -9.01
N ASN A 25 22.21 6.72 -9.36
CA ASN A 25 23.18 5.92 -10.09
C ASN A 25 23.35 6.51 -11.51
N LYS A 26 24.58 6.57 -11.97
CA LYS A 26 24.95 6.94 -13.33
C LYS A 26 25.78 5.82 -13.92
N THR A 27 25.41 5.36 -15.12
CA THR A 27 26.24 4.42 -15.89
C THR A 27 27.53 5.11 -16.25
N LEU A 28 28.65 4.44 -16.02
CA LEU A 28 29.99 4.88 -16.39
C LEU A 28 30.48 4.09 -17.61
N ASP A 29 31.51 4.62 -18.24
CA ASP A 29 32.21 3.90 -19.29
C ASP A 29 32.88 2.65 -18.67
N PRO A 30 32.64 1.44 -19.21
CA PRO A 30 33.26 0.21 -18.70
C PRO A 30 34.78 0.24 -18.62
N SER A 31 35.43 1.09 -19.41
CA SER A 31 36.89 1.29 -19.38
C SER A 31 37.41 1.84 -18.05
N LEU A 32 36.52 2.42 -17.22
CA LEU A 32 36.88 2.94 -15.89
C LEU A 32 36.92 1.85 -14.81
N GLY A 33 36.62 0.60 -15.14
CA GLY A 33 36.59 -0.53 -14.20
C GLY A 33 35.37 -0.59 -13.28
N PHE A 34 34.40 0.32 -13.43
CA PHE A 34 33.15 0.37 -12.69
C PHE A 34 31.99 0.56 -13.65
N GLU A 35 30.91 -0.21 -13.45
CA GLU A 35 29.71 -0.10 -14.29
C GLU A 35 28.86 1.12 -13.96
N SER A 36 28.85 1.54 -12.69
CA SER A 36 28.08 2.70 -12.24
C SER A 36 28.70 3.37 -11.03
N ALA A 37 28.38 4.64 -10.83
CA ALA A 37 28.70 5.40 -9.62
C ALA A 37 27.48 6.22 -9.15
N ARG A 38 27.40 6.45 -7.85
CA ARG A 38 26.44 7.40 -7.28
C ARG A 38 26.93 8.82 -7.48
N VAL A 39 26.15 9.61 -8.17
CA VAL A 39 26.44 11.01 -8.49
C VAL A 39 25.20 11.89 -8.31
N ASN A 40 25.40 13.19 -8.18
CA ASN A 40 24.32 14.17 -8.11
C ASN A 40 23.72 14.40 -9.52
N ASN A 41 22.91 13.47 -9.99
CA ASN A 41 22.39 13.46 -11.36
C ASN A 41 20.88 13.17 -11.45
N GLY A 42 20.18 13.18 -10.36
CA GLY A 42 18.73 12.99 -10.31
C GLY A 42 17.96 14.31 -10.20
N ALA A 43 16.74 14.36 -10.73
CA ALA A 43 15.82 15.44 -10.45
C ALA A 43 14.38 14.94 -10.38
N MET A 44 13.60 15.52 -9.47
CA MET A 44 12.22 15.14 -9.20
C MET A 44 11.35 16.37 -8.96
N ARG A 45 10.11 16.30 -9.38
CA ARG A 45 9.10 17.32 -9.11
C ARG A 45 7.95 16.73 -8.33
N ASN A 46 7.57 17.38 -7.24
CA ASN A 46 6.36 17.14 -6.49
C ASN A 46 5.39 18.31 -6.68
N THR A 47 4.13 18.01 -6.93
CA THR A 47 3.05 19.01 -7.00
C THR A 47 1.91 18.48 -6.15
N GLY A 48 1.42 19.29 -5.23
CA GLY A 48 0.39 18.85 -4.31
C GLY A 48 -0.64 19.92 -4.00
N LEU A 49 -1.76 19.41 -3.50
CA LEU A 49 -2.89 20.17 -2.98
C LEU A 49 -3.24 19.62 -1.61
N GLU A 50 -3.32 20.48 -0.61
CA GLU A 50 -3.74 20.12 0.73
C GLU A 50 -4.94 20.96 1.15
N ILE A 51 -5.95 20.30 1.70
CA ILE A 51 -7.21 20.90 2.12
C ILE A 51 -7.47 20.47 3.56
N SER A 52 -7.79 21.43 4.42
CA SER A 52 -8.34 21.20 5.74
C SER A 52 -9.61 22.00 5.94
N LEU A 53 -10.69 21.33 6.27
CA LEU A 53 -12.01 21.92 6.51
C LEU A 53 -12.49 21.48 7.88
N SER A 54 -12.77 22.43 8.77
CA SER A 54 -13.43 22.16 10.03
C SER A 54 -14.71 22.97 10.12
N TYR A 55 -15.81 22.30 10.45
CA TYR A 55 -17.11 22.94 10.51
C TYR A 55 -17.86 22.62 11.81
N ASP A 56 -18.30 23.68 12.51
CA ASP A 56 -19.11 23.59 13.71
C ASP A 56 -20.60 23.63 13.31
N TRP A 57 -21.21 22.45 13.16
CA TRP A 57 -22.63 22.27 12.80
C TRP A 57 -23.56 22.78 13.88
N LEU A 58 -23.24 22.43 15.11
CA LEU A 58 -23.97 22.81 16.31
C LEU A 58 -22.95 23.30 17.36
N ASN A 59 -23.30 24.37 18.04
CA ASN A 59 -22.54 24.84 19.18
C ASN A 59 -23.45 25.64 20.11
N ASN A 60 -24.11 24.93 21.03
CA ASN A 60 -24.96 25.52 22.04
C ASN A 60 -24.65 24.87 23.43
N LYS A 61 -25.41 25.23 24.45
CA LYS A 61 -25.17 24.75 25.82
C LYS A 61 -25.24 23.23 25.96
N GLU A 62 -26.13 22.58 25.21
CA GLU A 62 -26.35 21.14 25.32
C GLU A 62 -25.63 20.34 24.25
N TRP A 63 -25.51 20.88 23.03
CA TRP A 63 -24.97 20.19 21.88
C TRP A 63 -23.83 20.94 21.25
N ALA A 64 -22.78 20.23 20.91
CA ALA A 64 -21.75 20.70 19.99
C ALA A 64 -21.40 19.56 19.03
N LEU A 65 -21.45 19.85 17.73
CA LEU A 65 -21.07 18.90 16.68
C LEU A 65 -20.03 19.59 15.78
N ASN A 66 -18.86 19.05 15.77
CA ASN A 66 -17.77 19.46 14.91
C ASN A 66 -17.36 18.32 13.99
N THR A 67 -17.10 18.64 12.73
CA THR A 67 -16.49 17.72 11.77
C THR A 67 -15.23 18.37 11.20
N THR A 68 -14.17 17.59 11.07
CA THR A 68 -12.92 18.01 10.42
C THR A 68 -12.59 17.03 9.30
N LEU A 69 -12.50 17.55 8.08
CA LEU A 69 -12.07 16.83 6.88
C LEU A 69 -10.69 17.34 6.47
N THR A 70 -9.77 16.42 6.28
CA THR A 70 -8.48 16.72 5.62
C THR A 70 -8.35 15.90 4.35
N ALA A 71 -7.77 16.49 3.32
CA ALA A 71 -7.48 15.81 2.06
C ALA A 71 -6.14 16.33 1.53
N ALA A 72 -5.29 15.42 1.11
CA ALA A 72 -4.02 15.75 0.47
C ALA A 72 -3.86 14.94 -0.82
N ASN A 73 -3.44 15.62 -1.87
CA ASN A 73 -3.02 15.02 -3.12
C ASN A 73 -1.56 15.37 -3.39
N ASN A 74 -0.77 14.37 -3.72
CA ASN A 74 0.59 14.59 -4.14
C ASN A 74 0.88 13.83 -5.44
N LYS A 75 1.35 14.56 -6.45
CA LYS A 75 1.82 14.01 -7.71
C LYS A 75 3.32 14.18 -7.81
N ASN A 76 4.02 13.07 -7.72
CA ASN A 76 5.45 12.97 -7.94
C ASN A 76 5.75 12.70 -9.42
N LYS A 77 6.85 13.26 -9.95
CA LYS A 77 7.33 12.95 -11.29
C LYS A 77 8.85 13.00 -11.34
N ILE A 78 9.45 11.94 -11.86
CA ILE A 78 10.89 11.89 -12.15
C ILE A 78 11.17 12.76 -13.38
N MET A 79 12.05 13.73 -13.23
CA MET A 79 12.39 14.70 -14.27
C MET A 79 13.71 14.37 -14.95
N LYS A 80 14.65 13.79 -14.21
CA LYS A 80 15.97 13.39 -14.69
C LYS A 80 16.41 12.12 -13.98
N VAL A 81 16.95 11.18 -14.73
CA VAL A 81 17.59 9.96 -14.26
C VAL A 81 19.01 9.89 -14.81
N GLY A 82 19.92 9.34 -14.03
CA GLY A 82 21.32 9.11 -14.45
C GLY A 82 21.59 7.71 -14.98
N PHE A 83 20.64 6.80 -14.79
CA PHE A 83 20.74 5.40 -15.17
C PHE A 83 19.38 4.90 -15.65
N THR A 84 19.37 4.15 -16.73
CA THR A 84 18.18 3.42 -17.20
C THR A 84 18.49 1.93 -17.07
N PRO A 85 17.72 1.18 -16.30
CA PRO A 85 17.90 -0.27 -16.21
C PRO A 85 17.80 -0.91 -17.60
N SER A 86 18.67 -1.86 -17.87
CA SER A 86 18.67 -2.60 -19.14
C SER A 86 17.87 -3.89 -19.05
N ASN A 87 17.59 -4.36 -17.84
CA ASN A 87 16.93 -5.64 -17.58
C ASN A 87 15.58 -5.42 -16.91
N ALA A 88 14.53 -6.01 -17.46
CA ALA A 88 13.18 -5.97 -16.92
C ALA A 88 13.09 -6.46 -15.46
N LEU A 89 13.82 -7.52 -15.10
CA LEU A 89 13.81 -8.06 -13.73
C LEU A 89 14.29 -7.06 -12.67
N ASP A 90 15.24 -6.17 -13.03
CA ASP A 90 15.72 -5.15 -12.09
C ASP A 90 14.64 -4.11 -11.78
N MET A 91 13.78 -3.80 -12.77
CA MET A 91 12.63 -2.94 -12.58
C MET A 91 11.56 -3.60 -11.70
N LEU A 92 11.36 -4.91 -11.84
CA LEU A 92 10.31 -5.67 -11.19
C LEU A 92 10.61 -6.00 -9.73
N ARG A 93 11.89 -6.33 -9.44
CA ARG A 93 12.31 -6.78 -8.10
C ARG A 93 12.42 -5.65 -7.08
N TYR A 94 12.76 -4.44 -7.54
CA TYR A 94 13.10 -3.32 -6.66
C TYR A 94 12.32 -2.06 -7.03
N PRO A 95 10.99 -2.03 -6.80
CA PRO A 95 10.21 -0.80 -6.94
C PRO A 95 10.81 0.33 -6.11
N GLY A 96 10.93 1.52 -6.66
CA GLY A 96 11.55 2.67 -5.99
C GLY A 96 13.07 2.72 -6.01
N SER A 97 13.76 1.65 -6.43
CA SER A 97 15.21 1.67 -6.70
C SER A 97 15.51 1.89 -8.17
N ASN A 98 14.63 1.41 -9.06
CA ASN A 98 14.71 1.56 -10.49
C ASN A 98 13.46 2.27 -11.01
N TYR A 99 13.64 3.31 -11.79
CA TYR A 99 12.55 4.17 -12.27
C TYR A 99 12.86 4.80 -13.61
N LEU A 100 11.83 5.15 -14.34
CA LEU A 100 11.95 5.79 -15.65
C LEU A 100 11.62 7.28 -15.57
N LYS A 101 12.27 8.07 -16.43
CA LYS A 101 11.95 9.49 -16.60
C LYS A 101 10.49 9.64 -17.05
N GLY A 102 9.77 10.47 -16.35
CA GLY A 102 8.35 10.74 -16.64
C GLY A 102 7.38 10.05 -15.70
N ASP A 103 7.80 8.96 -15.07
CA ASP A 103 7.01 8.19 -14.12
C ASP A 103 7.10 8.73 -12.69
N THR A 104 6.36 8.12 -11.79
CA THR A 104 6.46 8.39 -10.36
C THR A 104 7.63 7.61 -9.75
N TYR A 105 8.18 8.11 -8.64
CA TYR A 105 9.31 7.48 -7.96
C TYR A 105 9.03 6.03 -7.55
N ASN A 106 7.83 5.76 -7.05
CA ASN A 106 7.44 4.41 -6.59
C ASN A 106 6.46 3.74 -7.57
N SER A 107 6.72 3.85 -8.88
CA SER A 107 5.95 3.13 -9.90
C SER A 107 6.12 1.62 -9.76
N ILE A 108 5.03 0.90 -9.97
CA ILE A 108 4.99 -0.55 -10.07
C ILE A 108 4.95 -0.90 -11.56
N TYR A 109 5.93 -1.68 -11.98
CA TYR A 109 5.96 -2.24 -13.33
C TYR A 109 5.59 -3.72 -13.27
N ALA A 110 5.01 -4.24 -14.34
CA ALA A 110 4.63 -5.64 -14.44
C ALA A 110 4.78 -6.14 -15.88
N TYR A 111 4.90 -7.45 -16.05
CA TYR A 111 4.65 -8.09 -17.34
C TYR A 111 3.16 -8.07 -17.63
N ARG A 112 2.81 -7.85 -18.88
CA ARG A 112 1.43 -7.99 -19.34
C ARG A 112 1.10 -9.48 -19.45
N TYR A 113 0.22 -9.97 -18.59
CA TYR A 113 -0.15 -11.38 -18.50
C TYR A 113 -0.92 -11.82 -19.73
N ALA A 114 -0.59 -12.98 -20.28
CA ALA A 114 -1.25 -13.58 -21.42
C ALA A 114 -2.03 -14.86 -21.08
N GLY A 115 -2.12 -15.20 -19.79
CA GLY A 115 -2.78 -16.42 -19.32
C GLY A 115 -1.82 -17.61 -19.17
N LEU A 116 -2.41 -18.77 -18.92
CA LEU A 116 -1.68 -20.04 -18.91
C LEU A 116 -1.66 -20.65 -20.32
N THR A 117 -0.55 -21.28 -20.65
CA THR A 117 -0.46 -22.09 -21.89
C THR A 117 -1.32 -23.35 -21.77
N GLU A 118 -1.48 -24.09 -22.88
CA GLU A 118 -2.17 -25.39 -22.88
C GLU A 118 -1.59 -26.41 -21.89
N ASN A 119 -0.33 -26.24 -21.53
CA ASN A 119 0.37 -27.06 -20.53
C ASN A 119 0.33 -26.48 -19.11
N GLY A 120 -0.36 -25.37 -18.89
CA GLY A 120 -0.48 -24.73 -17.57
C GLY A 120 0.75 -23.93 -17.16
N ASP A 121 1.59 -23.49 -18.08
CA ASP A 121 2.70 -22.60 -17.80
C ASP A 121 2.27 -21.13 -17.95
N PRO A 122 2.69 -20.21 -17.05
CA PRO A 122 2.36 -18.79 -17.16
C PRO A 122 3.03 -18.19 -18.39
N SER A 123 2.30 -17.32 -19.08
CA SER A 123 2.79 -16.62 -20.25
C SER A 123 2.54 -15.11 -20.16
N VAL A 124 3.40 -14.34 -20.82
CA VAL A 124 3.34 -12.89 -20.87
C VAL A 124 3.62 -12.41 -22.30
N TYR A 125 3.22 -11.18 -22.59
CA TYR A 125 3.59 -10.54 -23.85
C TYR A 125 4.98 -9.91 -23.73
N ASP A 126 5.80 -10.09 -24.75
CA ASP A 126 7.06 -9.39 -24.90
C ASP A 126 6.88 -7.95 -25.45
N GLU A 127 7.99 -7.26 -25.77
CA GLU A 127 7.97 -5.91 -26.34
C GLU A 127 7.37 -5.82 -27.75
N ASN A 128 7.30 -6.92 -28.48
CA ASN A 128 6.71 -7.02 -29.82
C ASN A 128 5.25 -7.45 -29.79
N GLY A 129 4.74 -7.81 -28.59
CA GLY A 129 3.40 -8.35 -28.41
C GLY A 129 3.31 -9.85 -28.68
N GLU A 130 4.44 -10.56 -28.78
CA GLU A 130 4.48 -12.00 -28.88
C GLU A 130 4.34 -12.64 -27.49
N ILE A 131 3.67 -13.81 -27.45
CA ILE A 131 3.49 -14.56 -26.20
C ILE A 131 4.75 -15.38 -25.91
N LYS A 132 5.31 -15.19 -24.72
CA LYS A 132 6.48 -15.87 -24.19
C LYS A 132 6.14 -16.67 -22.94
N ALA A 133 6.59 -17.91 -22.87
CA ALA A 133 6.45 -18.81 -21.72
C ALA A 133 7.75 -19.59 -21.52
N ASN A 134 8.14 -19.83 -20.26
CA ASN A 134 9.34 -20.61 -19.90
C ASN A 134 10.70 -20.02 -20.40
N GLU A 135 10.71 -18.82 -20.91
CA GLU A 135 11.90 -18.13 -21.37
C GLU A 135 12.01 -16.72 -20.73
N PRO A 136 13.22 -16.17 -20.60
CA PRO A 136 13.38 -14.87 -19.96
C PRO A 136 12.94 -13.72 -20.87
N VAL A 137 12.00 -12.91 -20.40
CA VAL A 137 11.66 -11.62 -21.02
C VAL A 137 12.45 -10.52 -20.33
N ARG A 138 13.52 -10.06 -20.98
CA ARG A 138 14.51 -9.14 -20.37
C ARG A 138 14.35 -7.69 -20.78
N ASN A 139 13.71 -7.43 -21.90
CA ASN A 139 13.56 -6.09 -22.42
C ASN A 139 12.59 -5.27 -21.53
N ILE A 140 13.03 -4.09 -21.07
CA ILE A 140 12.18 -3.20 -20.26
C ILE A 140 10.94 -2.71 -21.00
N ASN A 141 10.96 -2.68 -22.32
CA ASN A 141 9.80 -2.28 -23.13
C ASN A 141 8.65 -3.32 -23.12
N ALA A 142 8.91 -4.53 -22.63
CA ALA A 142 7.86 -5.54 -22.38
C ALA A 142 7.05 -5.22 -21.11
N LEU A 143 7.52 -4.28 -20.28
CA LEU A 143 6.87 -3.93 -19.05
C LEU A 143 5.81 -2.84 -19.25
N VAL A 144 4.77 -2.93 -18.45
CA VAL A 144 3.75 -1.89 -18.33
C VAL A 144 3.79 -1.27 -16.94
N ASN A 145 3.54 0.03 -16.87
CA ASN A 145 3.35 0.73 -15.59
C ASN A 145 1.91 0.48 -15.12
N VAL A 146 1.74 -0.29 -14.06
CA VAL A 146 0.43 -0.74 -13.55
C VAL A 146 -0.02 0.01 -12.30
N GLY A 147 0.76 0.98 -11.84
CA GLY A 147 0.40 1.80 -10.70
C GLY A 147 1.58 2.35 -9.91
N GLN A 148 1.33 2.72 -8.70
CA GLN A 148 2.33 3.26 -7.78
C GLN A 148 2.05 2.82 -6.35
N LEU A 149 3.12 2.66 -5.55
CA LEU A 149 3.02 2.26 -4.13
C LEU A 149 2.48 3.37 -3.22
N THR A 150 2.68 4.64 -3.60
CA THR A 150 2.26 5.78 -2.79
C THR A 150 0.85 6.23 -3.15
N PRO A 151 -0.01 6.53 -2.18
CA PRO A 151 -1.34 7.03 -2.43
C PRO A 151 -1.33 8.34 -3.22
N LYS A 152 -2.25 8.47 -4.19
CA LYS A 152 -2.50 9.74 -4.89
C LYS A 152 -3.28 10.70 -4.02
N TRP A 153 -4.23 10.18 -3.24
CA TRP A 153 -5.00 10.92 -2.27
C TRP A 153 -4.96 10.24 -0.91
N ASN A 154 -4.82 11.04 0.11
CA ASN A 154 -4.96 10.60 1.49
C ASN A 154 -5.60 11.69 2.33
N GLY A 155 -6.23 11.29 3.42
CA GLY A 155 -6.84 12.23 4.33
C GLY A 155 -7.57 11.54 5.48
N ALA A 156 -8.32 12.37 6.22
CA ALA A 156 -9.07 11.92 7.37
C ALA A 156 -10.38 12.69 7.52
N LEU A 157 -11.37 12.01 8.08
CA LEU A 157 -12.61 12.59 8.58
C LEU A 157 -12.69 12.32 10.08
N ALA A 158 -12.72 13.38 10.88
CA ALA A 158 -12.98 13.30 12.31
C ALA A 158 -14.34 13.90 12.62
N VAL A 159 -15.08 13.25 13.52
CA VAL A 159 -16.39 13.70 14.02
C VAL A 159 -16.34 13.73 15.53
N ASN A 160 -16.68 14.87 16.12
CA ASN A 160 -16.80 15.06 17.55
C ASN A 160 -18.19 15.58 17.86
N LEU A 161 -18.93 14.85 18.68
CA LEU A 161 -20.27 15.20 19.12
C LEU A 161 -20.29 15.27 20.65
N ARG A 162 -20.60 16.44 21.19
CA ARG A 162 -20.87 16.62 22.63
C ARG A 162 -22.37 16.78 22.82
N TRP A 163 -22.91 16.00 23.77
CA TRP A 163 -24.27 16.11 24.26
C TRP A 163 -24.26 16.19 25.77
N LYS A 164 -24.49 17.38 26.31
CA LYS A 164 -24.38 17.66 27.75
C LYS A 164 -23.00 17.24 28.28
N THR A 165 -22.99 16.18 29.07
CA THR A 165 -21.79 15.60 29.71
C THR A 165 -21.19 14.43 28.94
N TRP A 166 -21.85 14.01 27.88
CA TRP A 166 -21.37 12.96 26.98
C TRP A 166 -20.58 13.52 25.81
N GLU A 167 -19.54 12.85 25.45
CA GLU A 167 -18.74 13.15 24.27
C GLU A 167 -18.54 11.88 23.42
N PHE A 168 -18.88 11.94 22.14
CA PHE A 168 -18.69 10.87 21.17
C PHE A 168 -17.69 11.35 20.13
N PHE A 169 -16.74 10.51 19.78
CA PHE A 169 -15.73 10.85 18.78
C PHE A 169 -15.40 9.64 17.92
N THR A 170 -15.10 9.93 16.67
CA THR A 170 -14.60 8.93 15.72
C THR A 170 -13.69 9.59 14.70
N LYS A 171 -12.75 8.81 14.18
CA LYS A 171 -11.84 9.22 13.13
C LYS A 171 -11.69 8.12 12.09
N PHE A 172 -11.94 8.49 10.85
CA PHE A 172 -11.66 7.68 9.68
C PHE A 172 -10.45 8.24 8.95
N VAL A 173 -9.65 7.38 8.36
CA VAL A 173 -8.59 7.74 7.41
C VAL A 173 -8.85 7.04 6.09
N TYR A 174 -8.45 7.66 4.99
CA TYR A 174 -8.53 7.07 3.67
C TYR A 174 -7.23 7.28 2.88
N TYR A 175 -6.90 6.28 2.09
CA TYR A 175 -5.77 6.30 1.17
C TYR A 175 -6.23 5.70 -0.15
N THR A 176 -6.06 6.42 -1.26
CA THR A 176 -6.60 5.99 -2.54
C THR A 176 -5.65 6.22 -3.71
N GLY A 177 -5.87 5.46 -4.78
CA GLY A 177 -5.14 5.62 -6.04
C GLY A 177 -3.72 5.07 -6.01
N HIS A 178 -3.45 4.11 -5.14
CA HIS A 178 -2.20 3.35 -5.10
C HIS A 178 -2.48 1.86 -5.25
N SER A 179 -1.42 1.13 -5.53
CA SER A 179 -1.47 -0.30 -5.79
C SER A 179 -0.44 -1.03 -4.94
N LEU A 180 -0.67 -2.31 -4.76
CA LEU A 180 0.28 -3.24 -4.17
C LEU A 180 0.43 -4.45 -5.10
N ARG A 181 1.57 -5.14 -5.04
CA ARG A 181 1.76 -6.43 -5.68
C ARG A 181 1.46 -7.51 -4.64
N ASN A 182 0.49 -8.37 -4.92
CA ASN A 182 0.26 -9.55 -4.10
C ASN A 182 1.42 -10.52 -4.28
N ASP A 183 2.01 -10.96 -3.17
CA ASP A 183 3.10 -11.92 -3.24
C ASP A 183 2.53 -13.33 -3.42
N VAL A 184 2.76 -13.88 -4.60
CA VAL A 184 2.42 -15.26 -4.93
C VAL A 184 3.58 -16.23 -4.67
N THR A 185 4.70 -15.74 -4.13
CA THR A 185 5.86 -16.57 -3.76
C THR A 185 5.51 -17.76 -2.86
N PRO A 186 4.60 -17.66 -1.88
CA PRO A 186 4.21 -18.81 -1.06
C PRO A 186 3.69 -20.00 -1.86
N LEU A 187 3.04 -19.74 -3.00
CA LEU A 187 2.61 -20.81 -3.91
C LEU A 187 3.81 -21.51 -4.56
N TYR A 188 4.82 -20.72 -4.96
CA TYR A 188 6.02 -21.25 -5.63
C TYR A 188 7.09 -21.76 -4.67
N SER A 189 7.28 -21.13 -3.53
CA SER A 189 8.30 -21.60 -2.56
C SER A 189 7.95 -22.98 -2.03
N THR A 190 6.67 -23.28 -1.88
CA THR A 190 6.21 -24.63 -1.54
C THR A 190 6.49 -25.59 -2.68
N TYR A 191 6.32 -25.15 -3.90
CA TYR A 191 6.67 -25.88 -5.11
C TYR A 191 8.18 -26.10 -5.20
N GLY A 192 9.00 -25.06 -5.00
CA GLY A 192 10.46 -25.14 -4.97
C GLY A 192 10.98 -26.03 -3.84
N SER A 193 10.33 -26.04 -2.69
CA SER A 193 10.73 -26.90 -1.56
C SER A 193 10.43 -28.38 -1.80
N LEU A 194 9.45 -28.71 -2.61
CA LEU A 194 9.23 -30.09 -3.08
C LEU A 194 10.38 -30.59 -3.96
N GLN A 195 11.16 -29.71 -4.53
CA GLN A 195 12.26 -30.03 -5.43
C GLN A 195 13.62 -30.00 -4.76
N SER A 196 13.80 -29.25 -3.68
CA SER A 196 15.04 -29.18 -2.95
C SER A 196 15.18 -30.36 -2.00
N THR A 197 15.74 -31.43 -2.50
CA THR A 197 16.07 -32.61 -1.70
C THR A 197 17.26 -32.39 -0.75
N SER A 198 17.97 -31.25 -0.85
CA SER A 198 19.27 -31.11 -0.18
C SER A 198 19.31 -30.23 1.06
N THR A 199 18.51 -29.19 1.16
CA THR A 199 18.67 -28.25 2.28
C THR A 199 17.36 -27.96 3.02
N TYR A 200 16.26 -28.02 2.33
CA TYR A 200 14.92 -27.85 2.87
C TYR A 200 14.05 -29.07 2.60
N GLY A 201 14.69 -30.21 2.43
CA GLY A 201 14.16 -31.50 2.02
C GLY A 201 13.11 -32.12 2.91
N SER A 202 12.49 -31.32 3.65
CA SER A 202 11.29 -31.66 4.36
C SER A 202 10.11 -31.18 3.54
N ILE A 203 9.45 -32.10 2.89
CA ILE A 203 8.07 -31.97 2.41
C ILE A 203 7.12 -31.65 3.60
N ASN A 204 7.65 -31.24 4.72
CA ASN A 204 6.92 -30.81 5.91
C ASN A 204 6.39 -29.37 5.76
N GLY A 205 6.66 -28.69 4.65
CA GLY A 205 6.03 -27.40 4.32
C GLY A 205 4.57 -27.61 3.98
N ALA A 206 3.68 -26.98 4.73
CA ALA A 206 2.28 -26.91 4.35
C ALA A 206 2.18 -26.25 2.97
N MET A 207 1.49 -26.86 2.03
CA MET A 207 1.18 -26.23 0.74
C MET A 207 0.14 -25.14 0.96
N HIS A 208 0.26 -24.04 0.22
CA HIS A 208 -0.79 -23.01 0.20
C HIS A 208 -2.11 -23.66 -0.24
N LYS A 209 -3.21 -23.31 0.45
CA LYS A 209 -4.54 -23.90 0.18
C LYS A 209 -4.98 -23.78 -1.27
N ASP A 210 -4.60 -22.70 -1.94
CA ASP A 210 -5.01 -22.41 -3.33
C ASP A 210 -4.34 -23.34 -4.36
N MET A 211 -3.28 -24.06 -3.97
CA MET A 211 -2.65 -25.07 -4.82
C MET A 211 -3.58 -26.24 -5.18
N VAL A 212 -4.67 -26.43 -4.45
CA VAL A 212 -5.72 -27.39 -4.82
C VAL A 212 -6.37 -27.02 -6.16
N ASN A 213 -6.46 -25.72 -6.44
CA ASN A 213 -7.07 -25.17 -7.65
C ASN A 213 -6.09 -24.98 -8.82
N ARG A 214 -4.84 -25.45 -8.68
CA ARG A 214 -3.84 -25.33 -9.74
C ARG A 214 -4.28 -25.98 -11.04
N TRP A 215 -3.69 -25.54 -12.12
CA TRP A 215 -3.87 -26.16 -13.42
C TRP A 215 -3.50 -27.66 -13.40
N THR A 216 -4.40 -28.48 -13.93
CA THR A 216 -4.22 -29.92 -14.21
C THR A 216 -4.95 -30.23 -15.50
N GLU A 217 -4.73 -31.39 -16.08
CA GLU A 217 -5.44 -31.89 -17.27
C GLU A 217 -6.98 -31.83 -17.07
N ASN A 218 -7.44 -32.01 -15.83
CA ASN A 218 -8.84 -32.01 -15.44
C ASN A 218 -9.35 -30.65 -14.92
N ASN A 219 -8.45 -29.66 -14.74
CA ASN A 219 -8.78 -28.34 -14.27
C ASN A 219 -7.96 -27.32 -15.06
N LYS A 220 -8.46 -26.92 -16.23
CA LYS A 220 -7.79 -25.92 -17.09
C LYS A 220 -8.31 -24.50 -16.90
N ASP A 221 -9.46 -24.35 -16.24
CA ASP A 221 -10.07 -23.06 -15.95
C ASP A 221 -9.55 -22.53 -14.60
N THR A 222 -8.31 -22.08 -14.61
CA THR A 222 -7.61 -21.54 -13.44
C THR A 222 -6.47 -20.64 -13.86
N ASP A 223 -6.13 -19.66 -12.98
CA ASP A 223 -4.96 -18.79 -13.14
C ASP A 223 -3.73 -19.33 -12.39
N ILE A 224 -3.87 -20.40 -11.60
CA ILE A 224 -2.77 -20.97 -10.83
C ILE A 224 -2.01 -21.98 -11.72
N PRO A 225 -0.71 -21.77 -11.95
CA PRO A 225 0.07 -22.60 -12.86
C PRO A 225 0.17 -24.07 -12.43
N ALA A 226 0.42 -24.93 -13.43
CA ALA A 226 0.72 -26.34 -13.21
C ALA A 226 1.98 -26.51 -12.35
N MET A 227 2.04 -27.54 -11.52
CA MET A 227 3.29 -27.96 -10.85
C MET A 227 4.26 -28.55 -11.87
N ARG A 228 5.53 -28.17 -11.75
CA ARG A 228 6.64 -28.69 -12.56
C ARG A 228 7.80 -29.12 -11.67
N SER A 229 8.64 -30.01 -12.16
CA SER A 229 9.91 -30.32 -11.51
C SER A 229 10.95 -29.21 -11.75
N ALA A 230 11.87 -28.98 -10.80
CA ALA A 230 12.84 -27.90 -10.89
C ALA A 230 13.83 -28.13 -12.02
N THR A 231 13.79 -27.18 -12.93
CA THR A 231 14.80 -27.01 -13.99
C THR A 231 15.21 -25.54 -14.04
N SER A 232 16.26 -25.18 -14.74
CA SER A 232 16.66 -23.80 -14.95
C SER A 232 15.58 -22.96 -15.65
N ALA A 233 14.67 -23.59 -16.39
CA ALA A 233 13.52 -22.96 -17.03
C ALA A 233 12.46 -22.52 -16.03
N ASP A 234 12.35 -23.22 -14.88
CA ASP A 234 11.33 -22.92 -13.90
C ASP A 234 11.52 -21.56 -13.21
N SER A 235 12.77 -21.09 -13.09
CA SER A 235 13.04 -19.76 -12.54
C SER A 235 12.49 -18.63 -13.43
N ASN A 236 12.51 -18.80 -14.75
CA ASN A 236 11.89 -17.85 -15.67
C ASN A 236 10.37 -17.91 -15.56
N ARG A 237 9.81 -19.10 -15.52
CA ARG A 237 8.40 -19.37 -15.33
C ARG A 237 7.86 -18.71 -14.07
N GLU A 238 8.57 -18.87 -12.94
CA GLU A 238 8.23 -18.21 -11.67
C GLU A 238 8.22 -16.69 -11.82
N ASN A 239 9.25 -16.10 -12.44
CA ASN A 239 9.34 -14.65 -12.62
C ASN A 239 8.23 -14.11 -13.52
N LEU A 240 7.87 -14.80 -14.61
CA LEU A 240 6.80 -14.38 -15.50
C LEU A 240 5.45 -14.32 -14.77
N TRP A 241 5.15 -15.29 -13.92
CA TRP A 241 3.93 -15.29 -13.15
C TRP A 241 3.95 -14.31 -11.97
N ARG A 242 4.99 -14.37 -11.14
CA ARG A 242 5.14 -13.53 -9.95
C ARG A 242 5.03 -12.04 -10.26
N TYR A 243 5.58 -11.63 -11.40
CA TYR A 243 5.61 -10.24 -11.81
C TYR A 243 4.59 -9.88 -12.88
N ALA A 244 3.57 -10.70 -13.06
CA ALA A 244 2.44 -10.40 -13.94
C ALA A 244 1.57 -9.27 -13.38
N ASP A 245 0.90 -8.54 -14.25
CA ASP A 245 -0.02 -7.46 -13.91
C ASP A 245 -1.29 -7.96 -13.20
N SER A 246 -1.68 -9.22 -13.44
CA SER A 246 -2.78 -9.91 -12.76
C SER A 246 -2.61 -9.96 -11.23
N HIS A 247 -1.38 -9.85 -10.71
CA HIS A 247 -1.10 -9.85 -9.29
C HIS A 247 -0.97 -8.44 -8.69
N VAL A 248 -1.26 -7.39 -9.47
CA VAL A 248 -1.24 -6.03 -8.98
C VAL A 248 -2.65 -5.59 -8.61
N LEU A 249 -2.86 -5.36 -7.32
CA LEU A 249 -4.15 -5.10 -6.73
C LEU A 249 -4.27 -3.62 -6.31
N SER A 250 -5.51 -3.14 -6.17
CA SER A 250 -5.75 -1.85 -5.54
C SER A 250 -5.38 -1.90 -4.05
N ALA A 251 -4.56 -0.95 -3.62
CA ALA A 251 -4.24 -0.73 -2.21
C ALA A 251 -5.09 0.38 -1.58
N SER A 252 -6.14 0.84 -2.26
CA SER A 252 -7.05 1.85 -1.73
C SER A 252 -7.85 1.29 -0.56
N PHE A 253 -7.98 2.09 0.51
CA PHE A 253 -8.74 1.68 1.68
C PHE A 253 -9.31 2.87 2.47
N ILE A 254 -10.29 2.57 3.31
CA ILE A 254 -10.82 3.43 4.37
C ILE A 254 -10.73 2.66 5.66
N LYS A 255 -10.18 3.28 6.71
CA LYS A 255 -10.02 2.64 8.03
C LYS A 255 -10.58 3.51 9.13
N CYS A 256 -11.38 2.92 9.99
CA CYS A 256 -11.77 3.55 11.24
C CYS A 256 -10.61 3.44 12.24
N ARG A 257 -10.06 4.59 12.64
CA ARG A 257 -8.92 4.63 13.60
C ARG A 257 -9.38 4.47 15.02
N ASN A 258 -10.48 5.11 15.35
CA ASN A 258 -11.08 4.99 16.67
C ASN A 258 -12.59 5.30 16.65
N ILE A 259 -13.27 4.72 17.59
CA ILE A 259 -14.61 5.10 18.04
C ILE A 259 -14.57 5.15 19.55
N GLY A 260 -15.03 6.23 20.15
CA GLY A 260 -15.02 6.35 21.59
C GLY A 260 -16.15 7.21 22.14
N VAL A 261 -16.36 7.03 23.42
CA VAL A 261 -17.29 7.79 24.23
C VAL A 261 -16.63 8.19 25.53
N SER A 262 -16.87 9.41 25.97
CA SER A 262 -16.50 9.85 27.31
C SER A 262 -17.70 10.44 28.05
N TYR A 263 -17.69 10.29 29.34
CA TYR A 263 -18.69 10.85 30.24
C TYR A 263 -18.03 11.65 31.34
N SER A 264 -18.36 12.95 31.43
CA SER A 264 -17.92 13.85 32.48
C SER A 264 -18.95 13.93 33.58
N PHE A 265 -18.57 13.61 34.80
CA PHE A 265 -19.48 13.68 35.94
C PHE A 265 -19.90 15.12 36.25
N PRO A 266 -21.19 15.36 36.56
CA PRO A 266 -21.69 16.68 36.91
C PRO A 266 -20.99 17.26 38.15
N LYS A 267 -20.63 18.54 38.10
CA LYS A 267 -19.91 19.24 39.20
C LYS A 267 -20.62 19.16 40.55
N ASN A 268 -21.94 19.22 40.57
CA ASN A 268 -22.74 19.12 41.81
C ASN A 268 -22.59 17.79 42.56
N LEU A 269 -22.26 16.70 41.83
CA LEU A 269 -21.97 15.40 42.46
C LEU A 269 -20.50 15.40 42.98
N LEU A 270 -19.57 15.95 42.21
CA LEU A 270 -18.14 15.93 42.52
C LEU A 270 -17.78 16.79 43.70
N GLN A 271 -18.47 17.93 43.91
CA GLN A 271 -18.26 18.82 45.05
C GLN A 271 -18.57 18.13 46.39
N LYS A 272 -19.50 17.17 46.41
CA LYS A 272 -19.83 16.41 47.60
C LYS A 272 -18.71 15.48 48.08
N ILE A 273 -17.79 15.15 47.24
CA ILE A 273 -16.66 14.25 47.49
C ILE A 273 -15.30 14.92 47.27
N ASN A 274 -15.29 16.30 47.25
CA ASN A 274 -14.11 17.12 47.11
C ASN A 274 -13.27 16.81 45.84
N LEU A 275 -13.93 16.45 44.74
CA LEU A 275 -13.30 16.27 43.45
C LEU A 275 -13.64 17.42 42.50
N GLN A 276 -12.67 17.84 41.70
CA GLN A 276 -12.84 18.91 40.71
C GLN A 276 -13.39 18.38 39.37
N ASN A 277 -12.88 17.27 38.92
CA ASN A 277 -13.29 16.67 37.65
C ASN A 277 -13.10 15.15 37.67
N VAL A 278 -14.09 14.42 37.14
CA VAL A 278 -14.00 12.98 36.89
C VAL A 278 -14.54 12.70 35.49
N VAL A 279 -13.76 12.03 34.68
CA VAL A 279 -14.12 11.62 33.32
C VAL A 279 -13.84 10.13 33.15
N ILE A 280 -14.83 9.39 32.72
CA ILE A 280 -14.67 8.02 32.23
C ILE A 280 -14.66 8.06 30.70
N ARG A 281 -13.72 7.36 30.09
CA ARG A 281 -13.59 7.20 28.64
C ARG A 281 -13.51 5.74 28.27
N ALA A 282 -14.28 5.33 27.26
CA ALA A 282 -14.17 4.03 26.62
C ALA A 282 -13.92 4.23 25.13
N GLN A 283 -13.03 3.45 24.57
CA GLN A 283 -12.59 3.61 23.17
C GLN A 283 -12.21 2.25 22.59
N VAL A 284 -12.46 2.11 21.28
CA VAL A 284 -11.94 1.03 20.44
C VAL A 284 -11.08 1.65 19.36
N ASP A 285 -9.85 1.20 19.25
CA ASP A 285 -8.93 1.57 18.18
C ASP A 285 -8.91 0.50 17.10
N ASN A 286 -8.83 0.91 15.83
CA ASN A 286 -8.82 0.06 14.64
C ASN A 286 -9.97 -0.97 14.57
N PRO A 287 -11.24 -0.58 14.83
CA PRO A 287 -12.34 -1.55 14.90
C PRO A 287 -12.63 -2.24 13.57
N PHE A 288 -12.46 -1.57 12.43
CA PHE A 288 -12.71 -2.13 11.11
C PHE A 288 -12.07 -1.28 9.99
N TYR A 289 -12.00 -1.89 8.80
CA TYR A 289 -11.56 -1.23 7.57
C TYR A 289 -12.27 -1.81 6.35
N TRP A 290 -12.23 -1.07 5.24
CA TRP A 290 -12.53 -1.55 3.90
C TRP A 290 -11.30 -1.38 3.02
N ALA A 291 -10.92 -2.42 2.32
CA ALA A 291 -9.95 -2.38 1.24
C ALA A 291 -10.66 -2.57 -0.11
N ALA A 292 -10.09 -1.98 -1.15
CA ALA A 292 -10.62 -2.10 -2.51
C ALA A 292 -10.09 -3.33 -3.26
N ASN A 293 -9.35 -4.22 -2.57
CA ASN A 293 -8.93 -5.49 -3.13
C ASN A 293 -9.85 -6.61 -2.63
N ASP A 294 -10.05 -7.63 -3.47
CA ASP A 294 -10.91 -8.79 -3.18
C ASP A 294 -10.18 -9.90 -2.40
N GLU A 295 -8.88 -9.74 -2.18
CA GLU A 295 -8.02 -10.72 -1.49
C GLU A 295 -8.04 -10.61 0.03
N GLY A 296 -8.82 -9.67 0.59
CA GLY A 296 -8.87 -9.43 2.03
C GLY A 296 -7.55 -8.94 2.62
N ILE A 297 -6.71 -8.30 1.80
CA ILE A 297 -5.43 -7.73 2.23
C ILE A 297 -5.69 -6.37 2.85
N ASP A 298 -5.28 -6.18 4.12
CA ASP A 298 -5.15 -4.86 4.72
C ASP A 298 -3.87 -4.18 4.19
N PRO A 299 -3.98 -3.10 3.38
CA PRO A 299 -2.81 -2.46 2.80
C PRO A 299 -1.83 -1.87 3.82
N GLU A 300 -2.27 -1.57 5.05
CA GLU A 300 -1.38 -1.11 6.13
C GLU A 300 -0.63 -2.25 6.81
N SER A 301 -1.13 -3.47 6.70
CA SER A 301 -0.49 -4.68 7.20
C SER A 301 0.20 -5.46 6.07
N PHE A 302 0.80 -4.72 5.14
CA PHE A 302 1.41 -5.27 3.95
C PHE A 302 2.70 -4.52 3.60
N ASN A 303 3.80 -5.25 3.43
CA ASN A 303 5.02 -4.67 2.91
C ASN A 303 4.93 -4.58 1.38
N ALA A 304 4.59 -3.41 0.88
CA ALA A 304 4.35 -3.20 -0.54
C ALA A 304 5.61 -3.40 -1.42
N ASN A 305 6.82 -3.27 -0.86
CA ASN A 305 8.07 -3.49 -1.58
C ASN A 305 8.38 -4.99 -1.74
N GLU A 306 8.09 -5.78 -0.72
CA GLU A 306 8.40 -7.21 -0.67
C GLU A 306 7.20 -8.07 -1.08
N GLY A 307 6.01 -7.47 -1.15
CA GLY A 307 4.78 -8.19 -1.44
C GLY A 307 4.28 -9.06 -0.28
N MET A 308 4.84 -8.88 0.92
CA MET A 308 4.57 -9.76 2.06
C MET A 308 3.52 -9.18 3.01
N ARG A 309 2.64 -10.04 3.51
CA ARG A 309 1.71 -9.70 4.58
C ARG A 309 2.45 -9.59 5.90
N THR A 310 2.23 -8.49 6.62
CA THR A 310 2.72 -8.29 7.98
C THR A 310 1.62 -8.59 9.00
N GLN A 311 1.92 -8.44 10.28
CA GLN A 311 0.93 -8.67 11.32
C GLN A 311 -0.27 -7.72 11.18
N PHE A 312 -1.46 -8.28 11.16
CA PHE A 312 -2.71 -7.54 11.12
C PHE A 312 -2.91 -6.73 12.42
N MET A 313 -3.33 -5.46 12.27
CA MET A 313 -3.69 -4.64 13.42
C MET A 313 -5.03 -5.07 14.00
N MET A 314 -4.99 -5.70 15.16
CA MET A 314 -6.18 -6.11 15.88
C MET A 314 -6.88 -4.91 16.54
N PRO A 315 -8.23 -4.94 16.68
CA PRO A 315 -8.94 -3.96 17.49
C PRO A 315 -8.43 -3.95 18.93
N THR A 316 -8.18 -2.76 19.46
CA THR A 316 -7.74 -2.56 20.85
C THR A 316 -8.81 -1.84 21.62
N TYR A 317 -9.23 -2.41 22.73
CA TYR A 317 -10.25 -1.84 23.62
C TYR A 317 -9.55 -1.19 24.81
N SER A 318 -9.93 0.05 25.13
CA SER A 318 -9.39 0.77 26.26
C SER A 318 -10.50 1.44 27.08
N VAL A 319 -10.33 1.41 28.41
CA VAL A 319 -11.16 2.16 29.35
C VAL A 319 -10.23 2.96 30.22
N GLY A 320 -10.49 4.24 30.33
CA GLY A 320 -9.70 5.19 31.12
C GLY A 320 -10.58 5.93 32.13
N LEU A 321 -10.00 6.22 33.30
CA LEU A 321 -10.58 7.06 34.33
C LEU A 321 -9.61 8.20 34.63
N ASN A 322 -10.05 9.43 34.46
CA ASN A 322 -9.30 10.63 34.83
C ASN A 322 -9.97 11.29 36.03
N ILE A 323 -9.21 11.51 37.12
CA ILE A 323 -9.68 12.12 38.36
C ILE A 323 -8.78 13.29 38.69
N ASN A 324 -9.37 14.47 38.88
CA ASN A 324 -8.69 15.68 39.36
C ASN A 324 -9.27 16.03 40.75
N PHE A 325 -8.37 16.21 41.68
CA PHE A 325 -8.66 16.54 43.09
C PHE A 325 -8.67 18.05 43.34
#